data_d336610d44c9860ffd4589a3f541069a
#
_entry.id   d336610d44c9860ffd4589a3f541069a
#
_cell.length_a   1.000
_cell.length_b   1.000
_cell.length_c   1.000
_cell.angle_alpha   90.00
_cell.angle_beta   90.00
_cell.angle_gamma   90.00
#
_symmetry.space_group_name_H-M   'P 1'
#
loop_
_entity.id
_entity.type
_entity.pdbx_description
1 polymer ?
#
loop_
_entity_poly.entity_id
_entity_poly.type
_entity_poly.pdbx_seq_one_letter_code
_entity_poly.pdbx_strand_id
1 'polypeptide(L)'
;MIKFIQKQLDISLIKTALMFALIYMLMFNTSVMLHKYEYYQASFFSAIFELLKQFIYAYITTLVFFFGLAIHRILFIIGSIFLFVTGAAASYYLFYLGVAPTEKMMPAIYGAEMSEISELIGTRIIIWVIFSLSICIFGIKHFNPQTTKSFFSRILMALCLFLAINNIIFPQFKVLKTYFPIQYLHNSYIYFFGNKDHVRQDISKKFDFKITNDKDDITGILVIGESARYSNFGINGYERDTTPNLERIDNLFSFQGHSCENVTHLSVACLLSRHNEQNLDKVKSETGFLSVLTSLGYDTTWISTQSISKYYAQNENTLYDEVKFSLIPGGSLLYAMNSHDGLMLPYVEKRLQHEGKKFITVQLSGSHWNYAERYPEEFTKFIPVQKKNAKLDQASCNREELINSYDNSILYTDFFLSSLISLLKNKNAFLIFVSDHAESLGENGRLGHGAEFAPEQRDIPFMIWFSDAFKQNYPELVDSVNSHKGQIISHDYIFHSVLHCLGIESEILDLNYSLCSSKKQ
;
A
#
# COMPACT_ATOMS: atom_id res chain seq x y z
N MET A 1 -23.25 -10.89 -52.39
CA MET A 1 -23.21 -10.42 -50.97
C MET A 1 -21.79 -10.46 -50.41
N ILE A 2 -21.06 -11.56 -50.38
CA ILE A 2 -19.68 -11.65 -49.83
C ILE A 2 -18.70 -10.72 -50.54
N LYS A 3 -18.66 -10.64 -51.89
CA LYS A 3 -17.82 -9.69 -52.62
C LYS A 3 -18.20 -8.23 -52.39
N PHE A 4 -19.45 -7.91 -52.07
CA PHE A 4 -19.91 -6.58 -51.75
C PHE A 4 -19.43 -6.20 -50.34
N ILE A 5 -19.52 -7.09 -49.35
CA ILE A 5 -19.00 -6.90 -47.99
C ILE A 5 -17.47 -6.79 -48.01
N GLN A 6 -16.75 -7.58 -48.80
CA GLN A 6 -15.30 -7.47 -48.97
C GLN A 6 -14.84 -6.14 -49.57
N LYS A 7 -15.66 -5.50 -50.42
CA LYS A 7 -15.37 -4.17 -50.99
C LYS A 7 -15.68 -3.02 -50.03
N GLN A 8 -16.54 -3.27 -49.04
CA GLN A 8 -16.93 -2.29 -48.02
C GLN A 8 -16.03 -2.31 -46.77
N LEU A 9 -15.42 -3.43 -46.43
CA LEU A 9 -14.52 -3.58 -45.29
C LEU A 9 -13.05 -3.53 -45.76
N ASP A 10 -12.28 -2.70 -45.09
CA ASP A 10 -10.83 -2.61 -45.35
C ASP A 10 -10.12 -3.80 -44.68
N ILE A 11 -9.91 -4.86 -45.43
CA ILE A 11 -9.29 -6.12 -44.97
C ILE A 11 -7.89 -5.87 -44.38
N SER A 12 -7.15 -4.89 -44.89
CA SER A 12 -5.82 -4.56 -44.40
C SER A 12 -5.88 -4.03 -42.97
N LEU A 13 -6.84 -3.15 -42.67
CA LEU A 13 -7.03 -2.59 -41.33
C LEU A 13 -7.50 -3.66 -40.33
N ILE A 14 -8.39 -4.57 -40.74
CA ILE A 14 -8.81 -5.67 -39.89
C ILE A 14 -7.61 -6.55 -39.53
N LYS A 15 -6.78 -6.92 -40.52
CA LYS A 15 -5.55 -7.69 -40.27
C LYS A 15 -4.60 -6.98 -39.32
N THR A 16 -4.42 -5.68 -39.49
CA THR A 16 -3.58 -4.86 -38.61
C THR A 16 -4.11 -4.88 -37.18
N ALA A 17 -5.40 -4.65 -36.97
CA ALA A 17 -6.02 -4.67 -35.64
C ALA A 17 -5.92 -6.05 -34.97
N LEU A 18 -6.17 -7.14 -35.74
CA LEU A 18 -6.03 -8.51 -35.25
C LEU A 18 -4.60 -8.80 -34.77
N MET A 19 -3.60 -8.41 -35.57
CA MET A 19 -2.19 -8.65 -35.24
C MET A 19 -1.75 -7.83 -34.03
N PHE A 20 -2.12 -6.56 -33.95
CA PHE A 20 -1.78 -5.72 -32.80
C PHE A 20 -2.44 -6.23 -31.53
N ALA A 21 -3.72 -6.62 -31.58
CA ALA A 21 -4.40 -7.20 -30.43
C ALA A 21 -3.76 -8.51 -29.97
N LEU A 22 -3.38 -9.39 -30.92
CA LEU A 22 -2.73 -10.66 -30.60
C LEU A 22 -1.36 -10.44 -29.96
N ILE A 23 -0.53 -9.60 -30.56
CA ILE A 23 0.81 -9.27 -30.02
C ILE A 23 0.67 -8.67 -28.62
N TYR A 24 -0.24 -7.70 -28.44
CA TYR A 24 -0.51 -7.07 -27.15
C TYR A 24 -0.91 -8.09 -26.08
N MET A 25 -1.85 -8.99 -26.41
CA MET A 25 -2.31 -10.02 -25.50
C MET A 25 -1.20 -10.98 -25.10
N LEU A 26 -0.42 -11.47 -26.08
CA LEU A 26 0.67 -12.40 -25.81
C LEU A 26 1.82 -11.75 -25.02
N MET A 27 2.15 -10.49 -25.30
CA MET A 27 3.23 -9.80 -24.60
C MET A 27 2.87 -9.42 -23.16
N PHE A 28 1.66 -8.92 -22.91
CA PHE A 28 1.35 -8.28 -21.64
C PHE A 28 0.38 -9.06 -20.78
N ASN A 29 -0.61 -9.77 -21.36
CA ASN A 29 -1.61 -10.49 -20.58
C ASN A 29 -1.19 -11.94 -20.23
N THR A 30 -0.08 -12.43 -20.76
CA THR A 30 0.51 -13.70 -20.30
C THR A 30 0.91 -13.61 -18.82
N SER A 31 1.43 -12.46 -18.36
CA SER A 31 1.71 -12.22 -16.94
C SER A 31 0.45 -12.31 -16.07
N VAL A 32 -0.67 -11.79 -16.54
CA VAL A 32 -1.98 -11.90 -15.85
C VAL A 32 -2.42 -13.35 -15.76
N MET A 33 -2.26 -14.12 -16.84
CA MET A 33 -2.62 -15.55 -16.86
C MET A 33 -1.76 -16.36 -15.91
N LEU A 34 -0.44 -16.14 -15.91
CA LEU A 34 0.49 -16.82 -15.00
C LEU A 34 0.17 -16.49 -13.54
N HIS A 35 -0.01 -15.21 -13.24
CA HIS A 35 -0.38 -14.76 -11.90
C HIS A 35 -1.68 -15.40 -11.41
N LYS A 36 -2.74 -15.44 -12.25
CA LYS A 36 -3.99 -16.10 -11.89
C LYS A 36 -3.84 -17.61 -11.75
N TYR A 37 -3.04 -18.26 -12.58
CA TYR A 37 -2.83 -19.70 -12.52
C TYR A 37 -2.24 -20.13 -11.18
N GLU A 38 -1.29 -19.37 -10.62
CA GLU A 38 -0.68 -19.64 -9.31
C GLU A 38 -1.70 -19.73 -8.17
N TYR A 39 -2.82 -19.01 -8.28
CA TYR A 39 -3.87 -18.94 -7.25
C TYR A 39 -5.12 -19.77 -7.56
N TYR A 40 -5.18 -20.41 -8.72
CA TYR A 40 -6.32 -21.26 -9.07
C TYR A 40 -6.24 -22.60 -8.32
N GLN A 41 -7.07 -22.75 -7.28
CA GLN A 41 -7.19 -24.00 -6.50
C GLN A 41 -8.05 -25.08 -7.20
N ALA A 42 -8.07 -25.12 -8.53
CA ALA A 42 -8.84 -26.05 -9.33
C ALA A 42 -7.92 -27.12 -9.94
N SER A 43 -8.54 -28.18 -10.51
CA SER A 43 -7.77 -29.13 -11.31
C SER A 43 -7.10 -28.43 -12.49
N PHE A 44 -5.92 -28.90 -12.90
CA PHE A 44 -5.13 -28.35 -14.00
C PHE A 44 -5.96 -28.04 -15.26
N PHE A 45 -6.78 -29.00 -15.71
CA PHE A 45 -7.61 -28.82 -16.91
C PHE A 45 -8.70 -27.75 -16.72
N SER A 46 -9.34 -27.70 -15.54
CA SER A 46 -10.36 -26.70 -15.24
C SER A 46 -9.77 -25.29 -15.18
N ALA A 47 -8.60 -25.14 -14.55
CA ALA A 47 -7.90 -23.85 -14.48
C ALA A 47 -7.51 -23.35 -15.88
N ILE A 48 -6.90 -24.18 -16.71
CA ILE A 48 -6.53 -23.81 -18.09
C ILE A 48 -7.76 -23.45 -18.93
N PHE A 49 -8.83 -24.22 -18.86
CA PHE A 49 -10.04 -23.94 -19.63
C PHE A 49 -10.64 -22.58 -19.27
N GLU A 50 -10.74 -22.28 -17.98
CA GLU A 50 -11.27 -20.99 -17.52
C GLU A 50 -10.35 -19.82 -17.91
N LEU A 51 -9.03 -19.96 -17.78
CA LEU A 51 -8.07 -18.96 -18.21
C LEU A 51 -8.10 -18.71 -19.72
N LEU A 52 -8.23 -19.74 -20.53
CA LEU A 52 -8.37 -19.61 -22.00
C LEU A 52 -9.66 -18.87 -22.37
N LYS A 53 -10.78 -19.19 -21.71
CA LYS A 53 -12.04 -18.49 -21.91
C LYS A 53 -11.90 -17.00 -21.56
N GLN A 54 -11.28 -16.67 -20.42
CA GLN A 54 -11.03 -15.30 -20.02
C GLN A 54 -10.09 -14.56 -20.99
N PHE A 55 -9.06 -15.25 -21.48
CA PHE A 55 -8.14 -14.72 -22.47
C PHE A 55 -8.85 -14.36 -23.78
N ILE A 56 -9.76 -15.21 -24.25
CA ILE A 56 -10.56 -14.94 -25.46
C ILE A 56 -11.41 -13.67 -25.28
N TYR A 57 -12.08 -13.50 -24.14
CA TYR A 57 -12.84 -12.28 -23.86
C TYR A 57 -11.96 -11.02 -23.85
N ALA A 58 -10.81 -11.09 -23.19
CA ALA A 58 -9.85 -10.00 -23.14
C ALA A 58 -9.27 -9.69 -24.53
N TYR A 59 -9.00 -10.73 -25.35
CA TYR A 59 -8.54 -10.56 -26.72
C TYR A 59 -9.58 -9.84 -27.58
N ILE A 60 -10.84 -10.24 -27.53
CA ILE A 60 -11.92 -9.60 -28.29
C ILE A 60 -12.03 -8.13 -27.90
N THR A 61 -11.97 -7.81 -26.60
CA THR A 61 -12.03 -6.44 -26.12
C THR A 61 -10.83 -5.62 -26.61
N THR A 62 -9.63 -6.18 -26.54
CA THR A 62 -8.39 -5.55 -27.03
C THR A 62 -8.45 -5.33 -28.54
N LEU A 63 -9.01 -6.29 -29.29
CA LEU A 63 -9.24 -6.16 -30.72
C LEU A 63 -10.19 -4.99 -31.04
N VAL A 64 -11.28 -4.83 -30.28
CA VAL A 64 -12.21 -3.71 -30.42
C VAL A 64 -11.50 -2.37 -30.18
N PHE A 65 -10.55 -2.32 -29.25
CA PHE A 65 -9.69 -1.14 -29.03
C PHE A 65 -8.86 -0.79 -30.26
N PHE A 66 -8.03 -1.74 -30.74
CA PHE A 66 -7.16 -1.47 -31.88
C PHE A 66 -7.93 -1.18 -33.16
N PHE A 67 -9.07 -1.85 -33.36
CA PHE A 67 -9.92 -1.59 -34.50
C PHE A 67 -10.57 -0.20 -34.41
N GLY A 68 -11.00 0.24 -33.22
CA GLY A 68 -11.51 1.59 -32.99
C GLY A 68 -10.44 2.67 -33.23
N LEU A 69 -9.22 2.46 -32.74
CA LEU A 69 -8.10 3.38 -32.95
C LEU A 69 -7.77 3.53 -34.46
N ALA A 70 -8.02 2.52 -35.27
CA ALA A 70 -7.76 2.52 -36.72
C ALA A 70 -8.67 3.48 -37.52
N ILE A 71 -9.63 4.16 -36.87
CA ILE A 71 -10.47 5.19 -37.49
C ILE A 71 -9.61 6.32 -38.11
N HIS A 72 -8.45 6.61 -37.48
CA HIS A 72 -7.51 7.59 -37.98
C HIS A 72 -6.06 7.13 -37.75
N ARG A 73 -5.20 7.27 -38.77
CA ARG A 73 -3.80 6.81 -38.72
C ARG A 73 -3.02 7.36 -37.50
N ILE A 74 -3.13 8.66 -37.24
CA ILE A 74 -2.42 9.30 -36.13
C ILE A 74 -2.93 8.74 -34.79
N LEU A 75 -4.25 8.58 -34.64
CA LEU A 75 -4.86 8.00 -33.45
C LEU A 75 -4.38 6.57 -33.21
N PHE A 76 -4.29 5.76 -34.28
CA PHE A 76 -3.75 4.41 -34.20
C PHE A 76 -2.29 4.39 -33.73
N ILE A 77 -1.44 5.25 -34.31
CA ILE A 77 -0.01 5.32 -33.95
C ILE A 77 0.15 5.73 -32.49
N ILE A 78 -0.44 6.85 -32.09
CA ILE A 78 -0.32 7.39 -30.73
C ILE A 78 -0.94 6.43 -29.72
N GLY A 79 -2.14 5.92 -29.99
CA GLY A 79 -2.83 4.98 -29.11
C GLY A 79 -2.08 3.66 -28.96
N SER A 80 -1.51 3.13 -30.05
CA SER A 80 -0.70 1.89 -29.99
C SER A 80 0.57 2.10 -29.16
N ILE A 81 1.30 3.20 -29.37
CA ILE A 81 2.50 3.53 -28.58
C ILE A 81 2.13 3.64 -27.10
N PHE A 82 1.07 4.38 -26.77
CA PHE A 82 0.59 4.53 -25.40
C PHE A 82 0.25 3.18 -24.75
N LEU A 83 -0.52 2.33 -25.44
CA LEU A 83 -0.92 1.03 -24.92
C LEU A 83 0.29 0.10 -24.74
N PHE A 84 1.26 0.11 -25.65
CA PHE A 84 2.45 -0.75 -25.54
C PHE A 84 3.37 -0.31 -24.39
N VAL A 85 3.56 0.99 -24.16
CA VAL A 85 4.35 1.51 -23.04
C VAL A 85 3.68 1.18 -21.70
N THR A 86 2.40 1.50 -21.57
CA THR A 86 1.65 1.26 -20.33
C THR A 86 1.44 -0.24 -20.06
N GLY A 87 1.18 -1.03 -21.10
CA GLY A 87 1.09 -2.48 -21.00
C GLY A 87 2.42 -3.13 -20.61
N ALA A 88 3.54 -2.63 -21.13
CA ALA A 88 4.87 -3.09 -20.74
C ALA A 88 5.17 -2.81 -19.27
N ALA A 89 4.89 -1.60 -18.78
CA ALA A 89 5.06 -1.27 -17.37
C ALA A 89 4.16 -2.13 -16.47
N ALA A 90 2.86 -2.21 -16.77
CA ALA A 90 1.91 -2.98 -15.96
C ALA A 90 2.27 -4.48 -15.92
N SER A 91 2.63 -5.08 -17.07
CA SER A 91 3.03 -6.50 -17.12
C SER A 91 4.33 -6.79 -16.40
N TYR A 92 5.28 -5.84 -16.42
CA TYR A 92 6.55 -5.96 -15.71
C TYR A 92 6.34 -6.03 -14.18
N TYR A 93 5.64 -5.06 -13.62
CA TYR A 93 5.41 -5.01 -12.17
C TYR A 93 4.55 -6.19 -11.70
N LEU A 94 3.55 -6.60 -12.48
CA LEU A 94 2.77 -7.79 -12.15
C LEU A 94 3.62 -9.06 -12.16
N PHE A 95 4.51 -9.22 -13.14
CA PHE A 95 5.32 -10.43 -13.27
C PHE A 95 6.42 -10.51 -12.19
N TYR A 96 7.14 -9.40 -11.92
CA TYR A 96 8.28 -9.40 -11.00
C TYR A 96 7.94 -9.11 -9.55
N LEU A 97 6.93 -8.26 -9.29
CA LEU A 97 6.56 -7.86 -7.93
C LEU A 97 5.21 -8.42 -7.47
N GLY A 98 4.43 -9.03 -8.38
CA GLY A 98 3.06 -9.44 -8.10
C GLY A 98 2.09 -8.27 -7.97
N VAL A 99 2.50 -7.06 -8.33
CA VAL A 99 1.72 -5.83 -8.15
C VAL A 99 0.92 -5.53 -9.41
N ALA A 100 -0.39 -5.65 -9.31
CA ALA A 100 -1.33 -5.29 -10.38
C ALA A 100 -1.79 -3.83 -10.23
N PRO A 101 -2.06 -3.11 -11.35
CA PRO A 101 -2.59 -1.73 -11.31
C PRO A 101 -4.09 -1.72 -10.95
N THR A 102 -4.40 -2.19 -9.74
CA THR A 102 -5.75 -2.24 -9.15
C THR A 102 -6.19 -0.86 -8.66
N GLU A 103 -7.47 -0.70 -8.35
CA GLU A 103 -8.02 0.55 -7.81
C GLU A 103 -7.27 1.00 -6.56
N LYS A 104 -6.93 0.07 -5.66
CA LYS A 104 -6.16 0.34 -4.44
C LYS A 104 -4.71 0.77 -4.70
N MET A 105 -4.13 0.42 -5.85
CA MET A 105 -2.76 0.81 -6.20
C MET A 105 -2.67 2.15 -6.93
N MET A 106 -3.78 2.68 -7.45
CA MET A 106 -3.76 3.95 -8.20
C MET A 106 -3.22 5.14 -7.40
N PRO A 107 -3.57 5.33 -6.11
CA PRO A 107 -2.99 6.39 -5.30
C PRO A 107 -1.47 6.30 -5.17
N ALA A 108 -0.93 5.10 -4.98
CA ALA A 108 0.51 4.88 -4.92
C ALA A 108 1.19 5.15 -6.27
N ILE A 109 0.56 4.72 -7.38
CA ILE A 109 1.10 4.93 -8.74
C ILE A 109 1.14 6.41 -9.12
N TYR A 110 0.05 7.15 -8.86
CA TYR A 110 -0.05 8.56 -9.26
C TYR A 110 0.47 9.54 -8.21
N GLY A 111 0.56 9.12 -6.96
CA GLY A 111 1.11 9.90 -5.86
C GLY A 111 2.59 9.64 -5.56
N ALA A 112 3.25 8.73 -6.30
CA ALA A 112 4.66 8.41 -6.10
C ALA A 112 5.55 9.62 -6.33
N GLU A 113 6.49 9.87 -5.43
CA GLU A 113 7.51 10.91 -5.59
C GLU A 113 8.57 10.50 -6.63
N MET A 114 9.26 11.48 -7.21
CA MET A 114 10.29 11.22 -8.24
C MET A 114 11.44 10.36 -7.72
N SER A 115 11.78 10.45 -6.44
CA SER A 115 12.73 9.58 -5.74
C SER A 115 12.28 8.12 -5.80
N GLU A 116 11.05 7.83 -5.42
CA GLU A 116 10.46 6.48 -5.45
C GLU A 116 10.35 5.92 -6.86
N ILE A 117 9.86 6.74 -7.80
CA ILE A 117 9.81 6.36 -9.21
C ILE A 117 11.21 5.95 -9.69
N SER A 118 12.24 6.72 -9.30
CA SER A 118 13.62 6.40 -9.69
C SER A 118 14.09 5.07 -9.12
N GLU A 119 13.68 4.69 -7.92
CA GLU A 119 14.03 3.42 -7.26
C GLU A 119 13.34 2.21 -7.91
N LEU A 120 12.12 2.40 -8.39
CA LEU A 120 11.32 1.36 -9.06
C LEU A 120 11.75 1.11 -10.51
N ILE A 121 12.35 2.10 -11.19
CA ILE A 121 12.79 1.99 -12.58
C ILE A 121 14.22 1.45 -12.64
N GLY A 122 14.36 0.13 -12.75
CA GLY A 122 15.61 -0.56 -12.99
C GLY A 122 15.90 -0.81 -14.47
N THR A 123 17.05 -1.41 -14.77
CA THR A 123 17.49 -1.69 -16.15
C THR A 123 16.54 -2.62 -16.90
N ARG A 124 15.97 -3.60 -16.22
CA ARG A 124 15.09 -4.61 -16.84
C ARG A 124 13.81 -4.01 -17.40
N ILE A 125 13.15 -3.14 -16.65
CA ILE A 125 11.92 -2.49 -17.14
C ILE A 125 12.23 -1.59 -18.35
N ILE A 126 13.36 -0.88 -18.35
CA ILE A 126 13.78 -0.05 -19.48
C ILE A 126 13.97 -0.91 -20.73
N ILE A 127 14.68 -2.03 -20.62
CA ILE A 127 14.87 -2.98 -21.73
C ILE A 127 13.52 -3.50 -22.22
N TRP A 128 12.62 -3.89 -21.31
CA TRP A 128 11.29 -4.41 -21.67
C TRP A 128 10.43 -3.37 -22.38
N VAL A 129 10.44 -2.11 -21.93
CA VAL A 129 9.72 -1.01 -22.60
C VAL A 129 10.31 -0.73 -23.99
N ILE A 130 11.65 -0.67 -24.13
CA ILE A 130 12.32 -0.46 -25.42
C ILE A 130 12.00 -1.60 -26.39
N PHE A 131 12.05 -2.85 -25.93
CA PHE A 131 11.70 -4.03 -26.73
C PHE A 131 10.24 -3.96 -27.20
N SER A 132 9.31 -3.65 -26.30
CA SER A 132 7.89 -3.50 -26.58
C SER A 132 7.61 -2.39 -27.61
N LEU A 133 8.26 -1.25 -27.44
CA LEU A 133 8.19 -0.13 -28.41
C LEU A 133 8.75 -0.51 -29.76
N SER A 134 9.85 -1.26 -29.81
CA SER A 134 10.46 -1.71 -31.06
C SER A 134 9.51 -2.62 -31.85
N ILE A 135 8.81 -3.54 -31.17
CA ILE A 135 7.79 -4.39 -31.78
C ILE A 135 6.60 -3.53 -32.29
N CYS A 136 6.14 -2.57 -31.47
CA CYS A 136 5.05 -1.67 -31.86
C CYS A 136 5.40 -0.87 -33.12
N ILE A 137 6.58 -0.23 -33.14
CA ILE A 137 7.07 0.56 -34.28
C ILE A 137 7.27 -0.32 -35.52
N PHE A 138 7.84 -1.52 -35.36
CA PHE A 138 7.97 -2.48 -36.45
C PHE A 138 6.59 -2.84 -37.03
N GLY A 139 5.60 -3.14 -36.17
CA GLY A 139 4.23 -3.43 -36.58
C GLY A 139 3.60 -2.24 -37.34
N ILE A 140 3.74 -1.01 -36.83
CA ILE A 140 3.24 0.21 -37.49
C ILE A 140 3.86 0.37 -38.88
N LYS A 141 5.17 0.18 -39.03
CA LYS A 141 5.87 0.30 -40.32
C LYS A 141 5.47 -0.82 -41.29
N HIS A 142 5.40 -2.08 -40.80
CA HIS A 142 5.11 -3.24 -41.63
C HIS A 142 3.67 -3.28 -42.13
N PHE A 143 2.70 -3.04 -41.24
CA PHE A 143 1.28 -3.05 -41.60
C PHE A 143 0.80 -1.72 -42.19
N ASN A 144 1.56 -0.64 -41.99
CA ASN A 144 1.32 0.70 -42.56
C ASN A 144 -0.17 1.11 -42.50
N PRO A 145 -0.76 1.24 -41.30
CA PRO A 145 -2.19 1.51 -41.14
C PRO A 145 -2.56 2.80 -41.87
N GLN A 146 -3.46 2.72 -42.83
CA GLN A 146 -3.97 3.85 -43.59
C GLN A 146 -5.38 4.20 -43.11
N THR A 147 -5.73 5.48 -43.13
CA THR A 147 -7.09 5.90 -42.84
C THR A 147 -8.03 5.36 -43.90
N THR A 148 -9.04 4.59 -43.50
CA THR A 148 -10.00 4.05 -44.47
C THR A 148 -10.82 5.14 -45.15
N LYS A 149 -11.11 4.98 -46.44
CA LYS A 149 -12.04 5.84 -47.19
C LYS A 149 -13.47 5.32 -47.14
N SER A 150 -13.70 4.07 -46.73
CA SER A 150 -15.02 3.46 -46.65
C SER A 150 -15.87 4.10 -45.56
N PHE A 151 -17.01 4.65 -45.90
CA PHE A 151 -17.97 5.22 -44.94
C PHE A 151 -18.44 4.19 -43.91
N PHE A 152 -18.77 2.99 -44.38
CA PHE A 152 -19.22 1.91 -43.50
C PHE A 152 -18.13 1.48 -42.50
N SER A 153 -16.89 1.33 -42.96
CA SER A 153 -15.75 1.00 -42.09
C SER A 153 -15.53 2.09 -41.04
N ARG A 154 -15.68 3.37 -41.38
CA ARG A 154 -15.55 4.47 -40.41
C ARG A 154 -16.64 4.43 -39.33
N ILE A 155 -17.90 4.16 -39.71
CA ILE A 155 -18.97 3.98 -38.74
C ILE A 155 -18.69 2.82 -37.79
N LEU A 156 -18.26 1.67 -38.33
CA LEU A 156 -17.95 0.50 -37.53
C LEU A 156 -16.77 0.77 -36.57
N MET A 157 -15.72 1.44 -37.03
CA MET A 157 -14.59 1.84 -36.17
C MET A 157 -15.00 2.84 -35.10
N ALA A 158 -15.83 3.82 -35.44
CA ALA A 158 -16.38 4.78 -34.46
C ALA A 158 -17.21 4.06 -33.39
N LEU A 159 -18.03 3.08 -33.80
CA LEU A 159 -18.77 2.25 -32.86
C LEU A 159 -17.85 1.42 -31.97
N CYS A 160 -16.80 0.81 -32.54
CA CYS A 160 -15.80 0.06 -31.77
C CYS A 160 -15.07 0.97 -30.79
N LEU A 161 -14.67 2.18 -31.20
CA LEU A 161 -14.04 3.16 -30.31
C LEU A 161 -14.98 3.56 -29.16
N PHE A 162 -16.24 3.80 -29.46
CA PHE A 162 -17.27 4.08 -28.46
C PHE A 162 -17.43 2.91 -27.47
N LEU A 163 -17.51 1.67 -27.97
CA LEU A 163 -17.59 0.47 -27.12
C LEU A 163 -16.33 0.29 -26.27
N ALA A 164 -15.15 0.58 -26.82
CA ALA A 164 -13.89 0.54 -26.09
C ALA A 164 -13.88 1.55 -24.93
N ILE A 165 -14.25 2.79 -25.18
CA ILE A 165 -14.37 3.85 -24.15
C ILE A 165 -15.42 3.47 -23.13
N ASN A 166 -16.58 2.98 -23.57
CA ASN A 166 -17.63 2.54 -22.65
C ASN A 166 -17.17 1.40 -21.73
N ASN A 167 -16.35 0.47 -22.23
CA ASN A 167 -15.75 -0.59 -21.40
C ASN A 167 -14.70 -0.09 -20.40
N ILE A 168 -14.05 1.05 -20.67
CA ILE A 168 -13.18 1.70 -19.67
C ILE A 168 -14.04 2.26 -18.54
N ILE A 169 -15.13 2.95 -18.87
CA ILE A 169 -16.00 3.63 -17.89
C ILE A 169 -16.84 2.60 -17.12
N PHE A 170 -17.48 1.67 -17.84
CA PHE A 170 -18.42 0.66 -17.32
C PHE A 170 -18.04 -0.75 -17.81
N PRO A 171 -17.02 -1.40 -17.22
CA PRO A 171 -16.66 -2.77 -17.62
C PRO A 171 -17.82 -3.73 -17.37
N GLN A 172 -18.41 -4.25 -18.45
CA GLN A 172 -19.58 -5.13 -18.40
C GLN A 172 -19.29 -6.49 -17.76
N PHE A 173 -18.05 -6.97 -17.89
CA PHE A 173 -17.62 -8.24 -17.33
C PHE A 173 -16.53 -8.02 -16.28
N LYS A 174 -16.75 -8.56 -15.07
CA LYS A 174 -15.76 -8.47 -13.96
C LYS A 174 -14.37 -8.95 -14.39
N VAL A 175 -14.30 -9.95 -15.25
CA VAL A 175 -13.04 -10.51 -15.77
C VAL A 175 -12.20 -9.46 -16.52
N LEU A 176 -12.83 -8.52 -17.22
CA LEU A 176 -12.12 -7.48 -17.97
C LEU A 176 -11.39 -6.49 -17.05
N LYS A 177 -11.86 -6.32 -15.81
CA LYS A 177 -11.19 -5.50 -14.80
C LYS A 177 -9.83 -6.04 -14.36
N THR A 178 -9.46 -7.25 -14.77
CA THR A 178 -8.20 -7.90 -14.41
C THR A 178 -7.24 -8.08 -15.58
N TYR A 179 -7.65 -7.74 -16.81
CA TYR A 179 -6.84 -7.85 -18.02
C TYR A 179 -6.49 -6.47 -18.59
N PHE A 180 -5.26 -6.35 -19.12
CA PHE A 180 -4.82 -5.14 -19.82
C PHE A 180 -5.43 -5.06 -21.24
N PRO A 181 -5.76 -3.87 -21.75
CA PRO A 181 -5.55 -2.55 -21.13
C PRO A 181 -6.67 -2.08 -20.21
N ILE A 182 -7.81 -2.81 -20.11
CA ILE A 182 -8.99 -2.34 -19.37
C ILE A 182 -8.64 -2.11 -17.91
N GLN A 183 -7.90 -2.99 -17.25
CA GLN A 183 -7.60 -2.88 -15.83
C GLN A 183 -7.02 -1.51 -15.47
N TYR A 184 -5.88 -1.14 -16.04
CA TYR A 184 -5.24 0.12 -15.68
C TYR A 184 -5.99 1.35 -16.20
N LEU A 185 -6.65 1.27 -17.37
CA LEU A 185 -7.44 2.38 -17.90
C LEU A 185 -8.70 2.63 -17.06
N HIS A 186 -9.41 1.58 -16.65
CA HIS A 186 -10.59 1.67 -15.80
C HIS A 186 -10.23 2.21 -14.42
N ASN A 187 -9.19 1.66 -13.79
CA ASN A 187 -8.79 2.07 -12.45
C ASN A 187 -8.23 3.51 -12.44
N SER A 188 -7.52 3.91 -13.51
CA SER A 188 -7.13 5.32 -13.71
C SER A 188 -8.35 6.24 -13.87
N TYR A 189 -9.36 5.80 -14.64
CA TYR A 189 -10.60 6.55 -14.79
C TYR A 189 -11.31 6.74 -13.43
N ILE A 190 -11.44 5.67 -12.63
CA ILE A 190 -12.02 5.78 -11.28
C ILE A 190 -11.19 6.72 -10.41
N TYR A 191 -9.87 6.62 -10.44
CA TYR A 191 -8.98 7.46 -9.65
C TYR A 191 -9.14 8.95 -9.96
N PHE A 192 -9.25 9.33 -11.24
CA PHE A 192 -9.35 10.75 -11.62
C PHE A 192 -10.78 11.29 -11.64
N PHE A 193 -11.76 10.46 -11.99
CA PHE A 193 -13.14 10.89 -12.28
C PHE A 193 -14.21 10.19 -11.43
N GLY A 194 -13.82 9.20 -10.64
CA GLY A 194 -14.74 8.55 -9.68
C GLY A 194 -15.25 9.53 -8.64
N ASN A 195 -16.37 9.21 -8.05
CA ASN A 195 -17.01 10.07 -7.04
C ASN A 195 -16.11 10.11 -5.79
N LYS A 196 -15.47 11.26 -5.55
CA LYS A 196 -14.59 11.51 -4.40
C LYS A 196 -15.36 12.17 -3.23
N ASP A 197 -16.64 12.44 -3.40
CA ASP A 197 -17.48 13.17 -2.42
C ASP A 197 -17.92 12.29 -1.24
N HIS A 198 -17.00 11.54 -0.65
CA HIS A 198 -17.23 10.98 0.67
C HIS A 198 -16.91 12.06 1.72
N VAL A 199 -17.91 12.88 2.06
CA VAL A 199 -17.84 13.67 3.29
C VAL A 199 -17.67 12.68 4.44
N ARG A 200 -16.47 12.63 5.02
CA ARG A 200 -16.20 11.77 6.18
C ARG A 200 -17.08 12.23 7.34
N GLN A 201 -17.80 11.29 7.93
CA GLN A 201 -18.60 11.56 9.09
C GLN A 201 -17.69 11.68 10.32
N ASP A 202 -17.74 12.81 10.99
CA ASP A 202 -17.01 13.03 12.22
C ASP A 202 -17.67 12.24 13.36
N ILE A 203 -17.03 11.15 13.80
CA ILE A 203 -17.54 10.27 14.84
C ILE A 203 -17.60 10.97 16.21
N SER A 204 -16.72 11.95 16.45
CA SER A 204 -16.70 12.70 17.72
C SER A 204 -17.95 13.54 17.93
N LYS A 205 -18.66 13.89 16.85
CA LYS A 205 -19.93 14.63 16.88
C LYS A 205 -21.16 13.72 16.84
N LYS A 206 -20.96 12.45 16.45
CA LYS A 206 -22.05 11.49 16.24
C LYS A 206 -22.32 10.65 17.48
N PHE A 207 -21.28 10.33 18.24
CA PHE A 207 -21.34 9.43 19.39
C PHE A 207 -20.87 10.13 20.65
N ASP A 208 -21.40 9.67 21.80
CA ASP A 208 -20.97 10.18 23.09
C ASP A 208 -19.71 9.47 23.57
N PHE A 209 -18.74 10.27 24.06
CA PHE A 209 -17.50 9.81 24.65
C PHE A 209 -17.31 10.40 26.05
N LYS A 210 -16.93 9.55 27.00
CA LYS A 210 -16.76 9.94 28.40
C LYS A 210 -15.41 9.47 28.92
N ILE A 211 -14.65 10.37 29.53
CA ILE A 211 -13.40 10.04 30.22
C ILE A 211 -13.71 9.61 31.66
N THR A 212 -13.25 8.42 32.07
CA THR A 212 -13.47 7.87 33.40
C THR A 212 -12.33 8.13 34.38
N ASN A 213 -11.13 8.40 33.87
CA ASN A 213 -9.92 8.68 34.66
C ASN A 213 -9.38 10.10 34.45
N ASP A 214 -10.26 11.11 34.47
CA ASP A 214 -9.96 12.52 34.13
C ASP A 214 -8.90 13.17 35.03
N LYS A 215 -8.56 12.54 36.18
CA LYS A 215 -7.61 13.09 37.13
C LYS A 215 -6.15 12.79 36.81
N ASP A 216 -5.90 11.87 35.89
CA ASP A 216 -4.55 11.36 35.60
C ASP A 216 -4.12 11.79 34.21
N ASP A 217 -3.01 12.54 34.12
CA ASP A 217 -2.40 12.95 32.84
C ASP A 217 -1.73 11.74 32.13
N ILE A 218 -2.54 10.91 31.49
CA ILE A 218 -2.02 9.79 30.71
C ILE A 218 -1.46 10.30 29.39
N THR A 219 -0.21 9.93 29.12
CA THR A 219 0.43 10.16 27.82
C THR A 219 0.31 8.90 26.97
N GLY A 220 -0.44 8.96 25.87
CA GLY A 220 -0.50 7.89 24.89
C GLY A 220 0.43 8.16 23.69
N ILE A 221 1.16 7.16 23.25
CA ILE A 221 1.93 7.23 22.00
C ILE A 221 1.57 6.06 21.10
N LEU A 222 1.30 6.37 19.82
CA LEU A 222 1.19 5.39 18.75
C LEU A 222 2.37 5.58 17.82
N VAL A 223 3.21 4.55 17.67
CA VAL A 223 4.26 4.49 16.68
C VAL A 223 3.80 3.59 15.53
N ILE A 224 3.64 4.19 14.36
CA ILE A 224 3.33 3.47 13.12
C ILE A 224 4.65 3.17 12.43
N GLY A 225 5.03 1.89 12.43
CA GLY A 225 6.15 1.38 11.65
C GLY A 225 5.79 1.34 10.17
N GLU A 226 6.80 1.27 9.33
CA GLU A 226 6.67 1.15 7.88
C GLU A 226 7.36 -0.13 7.42
N SER A 227 6.60 -1.00 6.73
CA SER A 227 7.14 -2.19 6.05
C SER A 227 7.85 -3.20 6.97
N ALA A 228 7.57 -3.19 8.28
CA ALA A 228 8.24 -4.07 9.24
C ALA A 228 7.57 -5.45 9.33
N ARG A 229 8.39 -6.51 9.26
CA ARG A 229 7.97 -7.92 9.32
C ARG A 229 8.08 -8.46 10.74
N TYR A 230 7.04 -9.13 11.23
CA TYR A 230 7.08 -9.82 12.53
C TYR A 230 8.25 -10.80 12.63
N SER A 231 8.48 -11.58 11.58
CA SER A 231 9.48 -12.64 11.53
C SER A 231 10.94 -12.16 11.56
N ASN A 232 11.21 -10.86 11.39
CA ASN A 232 12.57 -10.30 11.42
C ASN A 232 12.91 -9.59 12.74
N PHE A 233 12.04 -9.66 13.76
CA PHE A 233 12.30 -9.13 15.09
C PHE A 233 12.84 -10.21 16.03
N GLY A 234 14.03 -10.01 16.63
CA GLY A 234 14.66 -10.91 17.59
C GLY A 234 13.74 -11.24 18.78
N ILE A 235 13.09 -10.21 19.36
CA ILE A 235 12.11 -10.39 20.46
C ILE A 235 10.97 -11.36 20.12
N ASN A 236 10.71 -11.59 18.83
CA ASN A 236 9.69 -12.53 18.34
C ASN A 236 10.26 -13.91 18.00
N GLY A 237 11.55 -14.16 18.30
CA GLY A 237 12.22 -15.43 18.06
C GLY A 237 12.98 -15.51 16.72
N TYR A 238 13.22 -14.38 16.05
CA TYR A 238 14.12 -14.38 14.90
C TYR A 238 15.55 -14.75 15.33
N GLU A 239 16.25 -15.55 14.51
CA GLU A 239 17.58 -16.08 14.85
C GLU A 239 18.68 -15.01 14.96
N ARG A 240 18.46 -13.85 14.32
CA ARG A 240 19.40 -12.73 14.35
C ARG A 240 19.00 -11.73 15.44
N ASP A 241 20.00 -11.20 16.10
CA ASP A 241 19.86 -10.18 17.15
C ASP A 241 19.57 -8.80 16.54
N THR A 242 18.32 -8.61 16.09
CA THR A 242 17.82 -7.40 15.44
C THR A 242 17.12 -6.45 16.42
N THR A 243 16.75 -6.94 17.63
CA THR A 243 16.03 -6.15 18.62
C THR A 243 16.63 -6.25 20.03
N PRO A 244 17.98 -6.09 20.20
CA PRO A 244 18.67 -6.31 21.46
C PRO A 244 18.25 -5.37 22.59
N ASN A 245 17.73 -4.18 22.28
CA ASN A 245 17.29 -3.23 23.28
C ASN A 245 15.88 -3.54 23.75
N LEU A 246 14.94 -3.85 22.84
CA LEU A 246 13.55 -4.18 23.16
C LEU A 246 13.43 -5.44 24.01
N GLU A 247 14.30 -6.43 23.82
CA GLU A 247 14.35 -7.68 24.61
C GLU A 247 14.64 -7.45 26.10
N ARG A 248 15.21 -6.29 26.45
CA ARG A 248 15.58 -5.91 27.82
C ARG A 248 14.61 -4.95 28.47
N ILE A 249 13.52 -4.60 27.79
CA ILE A 249 12.55 -3.63 28.30
C ILE A 249 11.46 -4.35 29.06
N ASP A 250 11.31 -3.98 30.35
CA ASP A 250 10.22 -4.45 31.20
C ASP A 250 8.87 -3.86 30.76
N ASN A 251 7.79 -4.59 31.04
CA ASN A 251 6.40 -4.22 30.71
C ASN A 251 6.16 -3.99 29.19
N LEU A 252 7.00 -4.57 28.32
CA LEU A 252 6.81 -4.63 26.89
C LEU A 252 6.20 -5.99 26.51
N PHE A 253 5.10 -5.96 25.78
CA PHE A 253 4.41 -7.14 25.27
C PHE A 253 4.48 -7.12 23.74
N SER A 254 4.93 -8.21 23.13
CA SER A 254 5.01 -8.38 21.68
C SER A 254 4.08 -9.47 21.19
N PHE A 255 3.42 -9.22 20.06
CA PHE A 255 2.45 -10.09 19.43
C PHE A 255 2.74 -10.21 17.94
N GLN A 256 2.34 -11.35 17.37
CA GLN A 256 2.17 -11.43 15.93
C GLN A 256 0.97 -10.57 15.53
N GLY A 257 1.17 -9.64 14.62
CA GLY A 257 0.14 -8.77 14.12
C GLY A 257 -0.32 -9.14 12.72
N HIS A 258 -1.49 -8.64 12.34
CA HIS A 258 -2.05 -8.76 11.00
C HIS A 258 -2.51 -7.39 10.50
N SER A 259 -1.92 -6.91 9.42
CA SER A 259 -2.31 -5.63 8.84
C SER A 259 -3.60 -5.74 8.02
N CYS A 260 -4.41 -4.69 8.06
CA CYS A 260 -5.65 -4.57 7.31
C CYS A 260 -5.42 -4.65 5.80
N GLU A 261 -4.34 -4.05 5.32
CA GLU A 261 -3.92 -4.05 3.92
C GLU A 261 -2.38 -4.10 3.83
N ASN A 262 -1.88 -4.30 2.63
CA ASN A 262 -0.45 -4.33 2.35
C ASN A 262 0.03 -3.10 1.57
N VAL A 263 -0.66 -1.98 1.71
CA VAL A 263 -0.30 -0.67 1.15
C VAL A 263 -0.58 0.41 2.18
N THR A 264 0.37 1.29 2.41
CA THR A 264 0.41 2.25 3.50
C THR A 264 -0.85 3.09 3.65
N HIS A 265 -1.35 3.70 2.54
CA HIS A 265 -2.48 4.62 2.61
C HIS A 265 -3.81 3.97 3.03
N LEU A 266 -3.99 2.66 2.78
CA LEU A 266 -5.16 1.91 3.25
C LEU A 266 -4.95 1.38 4.67
N SER A 267 -3.76 0.84 4.92
CA SER A 267 -3.40 0.30 6.24
C SER A 267 -3.47 1.35 7.34
N VAL A 268 -2.90 2.54 7.11
CA VAL A 268 -2.96 3.63 8.09
C VAL A 268 -4.40 4.10 8.30
N ALA A 269 -5.20 4.18 7.25
CA ALA A 269 -6.62 4.53 7.40
C ALA A 269 -7.38 3.50 8.26
N CYS A 270 -7.16 2.19 8.04
CA CYS A 270 -7.71 1.13 8.88
C CYS A 270 -7.28 1.26 10.34
N LEU A 271 -5.98 1.46 10.56
CA LEU A 271 -5.36 1.55 11.87
C LEU A 271 -5.98 2.64 12.75
N LEU A 272 -6.39 3.76 12.15
CA LEU A 272 -7.07 4.85 12.87
C LEU A 272 -8.57 4.60 13.07
N SER A 273 -9.18 3.71 12.28
CA SER A 273 -10.62 3.50 12.20
C SER A 273 -11.12 2.49 13.24
N ARG A 274 -12.41 2.63 13.63
CA ARG A 274 -13.14 1.60 14.37
C ARG A 274 -13.65 0.43 13.50
N HIS A 275 -13.50 0.54 12.19
CA HIS A 275 -13.94 -0.47 11.23
C HIS A 275 -12.77 -1.35 10.79
N ASN A 276 -13.07 -2.61 10.50
CA ASN A 276 -12.11 -3.63 10.11
C ASN A 276 -11.91 -3.73 8.59
N GLU A 277 -10.97 -4.56 8.17
CA GLU A 277 -10.63 -4.82 6.77
C GLU A 277 -11.81 -5.25 5.88
N GLN A 278 -12.84 -5.88 6.47
CA GLN A 278 -14.04 -6.31 5.75
C GLN A 278 -14.96 -5.15 5.39
N ASN A 279 -14.73 -3.97 5.95
CA ASN A 279 -15.56 -2.78 5.84
C ASN A 279 -14.77 -1.55 5.36
N LEU A 280 -13.85 -1.71 4.40
CA LEU A 280 -12.98 -0.64 3.90
C LEU A 280 -13.73 0.63 3.43
N ASP A 281 -14.93 0.47 2.87
CA ASP A 281 -15.76 1.62 2.49
C ASP A 281 -16.19 2.45 3.70
N LYS A 282 -16.43 1.80 4.84
CA LYS A 282 -16.74 2.49 6.10
C LYS A 282 -15.51 3.13 6.72
N VAL A 283 -14.34 2.49 6.60
CA VAL A 283 -13.06 3.09 7.00
C VAL A 283 -12.86 4.45 6.34
N LYS A 284 -13.22 4.57 5.07
CA LYS A 284 -13.09 5.83 4.29
C LYS A 284 -14.20 6.84 4.59
N SER A 285 -15.32 6.42 5.18
CA SER A 285 -16.51 7.26 5.39
C SER A 285 -16.62 7.90 6.76
N GLU A 286 -15.77 7.52 7.72
CA GLU A 286 -15.76 8.07 9.08
C GLU A 286 -14.37 8.56 9.48
N THR A 287 -14.29 9.53 10.43
CA THR A 287 -13.02 9.94 11.05
C THR A 287 -12.50 8.85 12.00
N GLY A 288 -11.21 8.92 12.37
CA GLY A 288 -10.59 7.97 13.29
C GLY A 288 -10.64 8.42 14.76
N PHE A 289 -9.98 7.64 15.63
CA PHE A 289 -9.93 7.95 17.08
C PHE A 289 -9.26 9.30 17.41
N LEU A 290 -8.43 9.85 16.51
CA LEU A 290 -7.79 11.14 16.73
C LEU A 290 -8.80 12.27 16.82
N SER A 291 -9.90 12.25 16.05
CA SER A 291 -10.98 13.25 16.17
C SER A 291 -11.66 13.18 17.55
N VAL A 292 -11.83 11.96 18.07
CA VAL A 292 -12.36 11.75 19.43
C VAL A 292 -11.42 12.37 20.47
N LEU A 293 -10.12 12.07 20.39
CA LEU A 293 -9.14 12.60 21.35
C LEU A 293 -9.08 14.14 21.30
N THR A 294 -9.08 14.71 20.09
CA THR A 294 -9.11 16.17 19.91
C THR A 294 -10.36 16.78 20.53
N SER A 295 -11.54 16.17 20.33
CA SER A 295 -12.80 16.65 20.90
C SER A 295 -12.85 16.59 22.44
N LEU A 296 -12.09 15.66 23.03
CA LEU A 296 -11.94 15.49 24.49
C LEU A 296 -10.80 16.33 25.08
N GLY A 297 -10.20 17.24 24.30
CA GLY A 297 -9.20 18.18 24.74
C GLY A 297 -7.77 17.64 24.84
N TYR A 298 -7.48 16.49 24.22
CA TYR A 298 -6.09 16.04 24.08
C TYR A 298 -5.30 16.93 23.13
N ASP A 299 -4.04 17.24 23.48
CA ASP A 299 -3.06 17.79 22.53
C ASP A 299 -2.58 16.65 21.63
N THR A 300 -3.28 16.48 20.49
CA THR A 300 -2.96 15.47 19.48
C THR A 300 -1.89 16.02 18.54
N THR A 301 -0.81 15.25 18.35
CA THR A 301 0.31 15.65 17.49
C THR A 301 0.72 14.47 16.60
N TRP A 302 0.95 14.73 15.32
CA TRP A 302 1.50 13.76 14.37
C TRP A 302 2.90 14.19 13.93
N ILE A 303 3.90 13.32 14.11
CA ILE A 303 5.29 13.55 13.73
C ILE A 303 5.68 12.47 12.72
N SER A 304 6.22 12.86 11.56
CA SER A 304 6.54 11.93 10.51
C SER A 304 7.76 12.35 9.71
N THR A 305 8.57 11.38 9.28
CA THR A 305 9.61 11.52 8.27
C THR A 305 9.10 11.22 6.87
N GLN A 306 7.90 10.71 6.74
CA GLN A 306 7.27 10.42 5.45
C GLN A 306 6.58 11.66 4.85
N SER A 307 6.48 11.69 3.51
CA SER A 307 5.75 12.74 2.83
C SER A 307 4.26 12.70 3.17
N ILE A 308 3.71 13.86 3.51
CA ILE A 308 2.28 14.04 3.80
C ILE A 308 1.41 13.69 2.59
N SER A 309 1.89 13.91 1.38
CA SER A 309 1.11 13.70 0.14
C SER A 309 0.59 12.27 -0.04
N LYS A 310 1.32 11.27 0.46
CA LYS A 310 0.92 9.85 0.37
C LYS A 310 -0.37 9.52 1.13
N TYR A 311 -0.63 10.21 2.24
CA TYR A 311 -1.76 9.92 3.13
C TYR A 311 -3.00 10.74 2.77
N TYR A 312 -2.80 11.88 2.13
CA TYR A 312 -3.83 12.90 1.95
C TYR A 312 -4.47 12.90 0.57
N ALA A 313 -3.86 12.29 -0.43
CA ALA A 313 -4.40 12.24 -1.80
C ALA A 313 -5.81 11.64 -1.90
N GLN A 314 -6.27 10.94 -0.86
CA GLN A 314 -7.63 10.40 -0.78
C GLN A 314 -8.52 11.07 0.29
N ASN A 315 -7.94 11.89 1.21
CA ASN A 315 -8.63 12.42 2.38
C ASN A 315 -8.24 13.87 2.68
N GLU A 316 -8.17 14.73 1.69
CA GLU A 316 -7.55 16.06 1.72
C GLU A 316 -8.00 17.01 2.85
N ASN A 317 -9.14 16.78 3.52
CA ASN A 317 -9.70 17.80 4.39
C ASN A 317 -9.86 17.43 5.87
N THR A 318 -9.66 16.17 6.29
CA THR A 318 -10.09 15.75 7.63
C THR A 318 -8.98 15.43 8.61
N LEU A 319 -7.85 14.89 8.17
CA LEU A 319 -6.74 14.60 9.10
C LEU A 319 -5.96 15.86 9.50
N TYR A 320 -5.96 16.92 8.68
CA TYR A 320 -5.35 18.21 9.03
C TYR A 320 -6.05 18.91 10.18
N ASP A 321 -7.37 18.73 10.30
CA ASP A 321 -8.17 19.35 11.34
C ASP A 321 -8.14 18.55 12.65
N GLU A 322 -7.79 17.25 12.60
CA GLU A 322 -7.79 16.35 13.75
C GLU A 322 -6.51 16.44 14.59
N VAL A 323 -5.37 16.82 13.98
CA VAL A 323 -4.06 16.82 14.66
C VAL A 323 -3.23 18.05 14.32
N LYS A 324 -2.42 18.50 15.27
CA LYS A 324 -1.41 19.54 15.02
C LYS A 324 -0.19 18.90 14.37
N PHE A 325 0.01 19.17 13.08
CA PHE A 325 1.18 18.65 12.37
C PHE A 325 2.48 19.30 12.84
N SER A 326 3.44 18.47 13.20
CA SER A 326 4.84 18.88 13.36
C SER A 326 5.64 18.26 12.22
N LEU A 327 5.73 18.98 11.11
CA LEU A 327 6.68 18.61 10.05
C LEU A 327 8.10 18.88 10.56
N ILE A 328 8.95 17.89 10.42
CA ILE A 328 10.39 18.12 10.52
C ILE A 328 10.77 19.04 9.36
N PRO A 329 11.47 20.16 9.62
CA PRO A 329 11.89 21.04 8.55
C PRO A 329 12.60 20.27 7.45
N GLY A 330 12.08 20.34 6.23
CA GLY A 330 12.60 19.61 5.10
C GLY A 330 12.00 18.19 4.90
N GLY A 331 10.88 17.85 5.54
CA GLY A 331 10.29 16.50 5.56
C GLY A 331 10.36 15.69 4.27
N SER A 332 9.75 16.13 3.17
CA SER A 332 9.86 15.43 1.89
C SER A 332 11.24 15.56 1.21
N LEU A 333 11.93 16.70 1.38
CA LEU A 333 13.29 16.91 0.88
C LEU A 333 14.32 16.13 1.72
N LEU A 334 14.13 16.02 3.03
CA LEU A 334 15.01 15.22 3.90
C LEU A 334 14.82 13.72 3.66
N TYR A 335 13.64 13.25 3.34
CA TYR A 335 13.41 11.88 2.88
C TYR A 335 14.27 11.55 1.65
N ALA A 336 14.30 12.46 0.67
CA ALA A 336 15.17 12.36 -0.50
C ALA A 336 16.68 12.53 -0.19
N MET A 337 17.01 13.05 1.00
CA MET A 337 18.38 13.36 1.43
C MET A 337 18.90 12.45 2.58
N ASN A 338 18.42 11.20 2.68
CA ASN A 338 18.82 10.23 3.74
C ASN A 338 18.48 10.68 5.16
N SER A 339 17.27 11.19 5.39
CA SER A 339 16.79 11.44 6.75
C SER A 339 16.42 10.12 7.45
N HIS A 340 16.88 9.94 8.69
CA HIS A 340 16.63 8.76 9.50
C HIS A 340 15.60 9.08 10.59
N ASP A 341 14.82 8.09 11.01
CA ASP A 341 13.72 8.25 11.97
C ASP A 341 14.15 8.86 13.32
N GLY A 342 15.41 8.65 13.75
CA GLY A 342 15.98 9.25 14.96
C GLY A 342 15.89 10.78 15.02
N LEU A 343 15.77 11.45 13.87
CA LEU A 343 15.54 12.90 13.80
C LEU A 343 14.21 13.32 14.44
N MET A 344 13.26 12.41 14.61
CA MET A 344 11.98 12.71 15.25
C MET A 344 12.04 12.77 16.79
N LEU A 345 13.02 12.10 17.43
CA LEU A 345 13.12 12.03 18.90
C LEU A 345 13.13 13.39 19.60
N PRO A 346 13.90 14.40 19.17
CA PRO A 346 13.88 15.73 19.79
C PRO A 346 12.52 16.43 19.69
N TYR A 347 11.75 16.16 18.63
CA TYR A 347 10.41 16.74 18.47
C TYR A 347 9.40 16.07 19.40
N VAL A 348 9.50 14.74 19.59
CA VAL A 348 8.70 14.03 20.59
C VAL A 348 9.05 14.52 21.99
N GLU A 349 10.34 14.62 22.34
CA GLU A 349 10.80 15.11 23.64
C GLU A 349 10.24 16.51 23.95
N LYS A 350 10.29 17.42 22.96
CA LYS A 350 9.71 18.75 23.09
C LYS A 350 8.20 18.70 23.36
N ARG A 351 7.46 17.81 22.70
CA ARG A 351 6.02 17.65 22.93
C ARG A 351 5.71 17.06 24.30
N LEU A 352 6.55 16.17 24.80
CA LEU A 352 6.41 15.59 26.13
C LEU A 352 6.62 16.58 27.27
N GLN A 353 7.21 17.76 27.02
CA GLN A 353 7.36 18.84 27.98
C GLN A 353 6.09 19.70 28.17
N HIS A 354 5.12 19.62 27.23
CA HIS A 354 3.85 20.33 27.39
C HIS A 354 3.03 19.70 28.50
N GLU A 355 2.30 20.54 29.26
CA GLU A 355 1.37 20.08 30.31
C GLU A 355 0.05 19.57 29.69
N GLY A 356 -0.70 18.77 30.45
CA GLY A 356 -2.03 18.29 30.10
C GLY A 356 -2.03 16.97 29.29
N LYS A 357 -3.23 16.53 28.95
CA LYS A 357 -3.49 15.29 28.21
C LYS A 357 -2.92 15.37 26.81
N LYS A 358 -2.12 14.39 26.42
CA LYS A 358 -1.48 14.39 25.10
C LYS A 358 -1.50 13.01 24.46
N PHE A 359 -1.64 13.01 23.16
CA PHE A 359 -1.50 11.82 22.32
C PHE A 359 -0.58 12.14 21.14
N ILE A 360 0.48 11.38 21.00
CA ILE A 360 1.47 11.62 19.97
C ILE A 360 1.46 10.41 19.02
N THR A 361 1.19 10.65 17.74
CA THR A 361 1.39 9.68 16.67
C THR A 361 2.74 9.94 16.02
N VAL A 362 3.58 8.91 15.95
CA VAL A 362 4.89 8.96 15.31
C VAL A 362 4.88 7.97 14.16
N GLN A 363 5.12 8.44 12.95
CA GLN A 363 5.15 7.60 11.77
C GLN A 363 6.54 7.53 11.19
N LEU A 364 7.07 6.30 11.12
CA LEU A 364 8.43 6.01 10.69
C LEU A 364 8.52 5.89 9.16
N SER A 365 9.71 6.16 8.62
CA SER A 365 10.14 5.63 7.31
C SER A 365 10.55 4.16 7.41
N GLY A 366 10.90 3.70 8.59
CA GLY A 366 11.06 2.32 9.00
C GLY A 366 11.92 1.47 8.07
N SER A 367 11.33 0.38 7.58
CA SER A 367 11.98 -0.59 6.69
C SER A 367 11.44 -0.51 5.25
N HIS A 368 11.02 0.68 4.80
CA HIS A 368 10.63 0.88 3.40
C HIS A 368 11.85 0.75 2.47
N TRP A 369 11.66 0.24 1.27
CA TRP A 369 12.67 0.25 0.22
C TRP A 369 13.21 1.69 -0.01
N ASN A 370 14.49 2.02 -0.21
CA ASN A 370 15.66 1.15 -0.19
C ASN A 370 16.16 0.95 1.25
N TYR A 371 16.25 -0.27 1.71
CA TYR A 371 16.55 -0.59 3.11
C TYR A 371 17.88 -0.02 3.59
N ALA A 372 18.94 -0.05 2.75
CA ALA A 372 20.27 0.48 3.09
C ALA A 372 20.31 2.01 3.32
N GLU A 373 19.22 2.71 3.01
CA GLU A 373 19.05 4.14 3.23
C GLU A 373 18.21 4.46 4.49
N ARG A 374 17.74 3.44 5.21
CA ARG A 374 16.83 3.62 6.36
C ARG A 374 17.53 3.74 7.69
N TYR A 375 18.84 3.52 7.76
CA TYR A 375 19.63 3.59 8.99
C TYR A 375 20.96 4.31 8.77
N PRO A 376 21.51 4.98 9.82
CA PRO A 376 22.86 5.53 9.81
C PRO A 376 23.92 4.41 9.73
N GLU A 377 25.11 4.74 9.28
CA GLU A 377 26.19 3.78 9.03
C GLU A 377 26.59 2.99 10.28
N GLU A 378 26.52 3.57 11.46
CA GLU A 378 26.81 2.92 12.75
C GLU A 378 25.85 1.77 13.08
N PHE A 379 24.73 1.66 12.41
CA PHE A 379 23.78 0.55 12.54
C PHE A 379 23.99 -0.55 11.49
N THR A 380 25.07 -0.50 10.72
CA THR A 380 25.44 -1.55 9.76
C THR A 380 26.10 -2.72 10.49
N LYS A 381 25.30 -3.55 11.16
CA LYS A 381 25.74 -4.75 11.90
C LYS A 381 25.83 -5.99 11.00
N PHE A 382 24.87 -6.17 10.13
CA PHE A 382 24.78 -7.31 9.21
C PHE A 382 25.35 -6.93 7.86
N ILE A 383 26.36 -7.67 7.37
CA ILE A 383 27.09 -7.39 6.12
C ILE A 383 27.25 -8.68 5.29
N PRO A 384 27.36 -8.56 3.93
CA PRO A 384 27.39 -7.34 3.13
C PRO A 384 25.99 -6.68 3.01
N VAL A 385 25.94 -5.39 2.68
CA VAL A 385 24.72 -4.62 2.51
C VAL A 385 24.50 -4.19 1.06
N GLN A 386 23.26 -3.88 0.73
CA GLN A 386 22.91 -3.30 -0.56
C GLN A 386 23.61 -1.95 -0.78
N LYS A 387 23.81 -1.62 -2.03
CA LYS A 387 24.24 -0.27 -2.41
C LYS A 387 23.12 0.72 -2.14
N LYS A 388 23.46 1.88 -1.60
CA LYS A 388 22.57 3.04 -1.62
C LYS A 388 22.18 3.31 -3.07
N ASN A 389 20.94 3.71 -3.32
CA ASN A 389 20.33 3.83 -4.66
C ASN A 389 20.16 2.50 -5.44
N ALA A 390 20.21 1.35 -4.78
CA ALA A 390 19.83 0.09 -5.43
C ALA A 390 18.40 0.17 -5.96
N LYS A 391 18.17 -0.41 -7.16
CA LYS A 391 16.81 -0.46 -7.73
C LYS A 391 16.11 -1.71 -7.26
N LEU A 392 14.79 -1.64 -7.10
CA LEU A 392 13.94 -2.79 -6.75
C LEU A 392 13.86 -3.77 -7.93
N ASP A 393 15.00 -4.12 -8.47
CA ASP A 393 15.15 -5.06 -9.59
C ASP A 393 15.97 -6.26 -9.09
N GLN A 394 15.42 -7.49 -9.23
CA GLN A 394 16.12 -8.71 -8.81
C GLN A 394 17.53 -8.85 -9.38
N ALA A 395 17.84 -8.20 -10.53
CA ALA A 395 19.19 -8.21 -11.09
C ALA A 395 20.18 -7.40 -10.27
N SER A 396 19.70 -6.41 -9.49
CA SER A 396 20.54 -5.54 -8.66
C SER A 396 20.64 -6.02 -7.22
N CYS A 397 19.87 -7.04 -6.82
CA CYS A 397 19.82 -7.52 -5.44
C CYS A 397 20.43 -8.92 -5.30
N ASN A 398 21.48 -9.02 -4.50
CA ASN A 398 21.86 -10.28 -3.87
C ASN A 398 20.93 -10.48 -2.65
N ARG A 399 20.35 -11.68 -2.49
CA ARG A 399 19.42 -11.98 -1.38
C ARG A 399 20.04 -11.77 0.00
N GLU A 400 21.30 -12.10 0.16
CA GLU A 400 22.02 -11.87 1.42
C GLU A 400 22.16 -10.38 1.71
N GLU A 401 22.58 -9.58 0.74
CA GLU A 401 22.67 -8.13 0.87
C GLU A 401 21.29 -7.49 1.17
N LEU A 402 20.23 -8.01 0.55
CA LEU A 402 18.86 -7.59 0.77
C LEU A 402 18.44 -7.80 2.23
N ILE A 403 18.57 -9.04 2.73
CA ILE A 403 18.18 -9.41 4.09
C ILE A 403 19.03 -8.66 5.11
N ASN A 404 20.35 -8.56 4.90
CA ASN A 404 21.25 -7.84 5.80
C ASN A 404 20.87 -6.35 5.91
N SER A 405 20.56 -5.70 4.78
CA SER A 405 20.13 -4.30 4.79
C SER A 405 18.78 -4.13 5.48
N TYR A 406 17.87 -5.08 5.27
CA TYR A 406 16.57 -5.09 5.94
C TYR A 406 16.71 -5.27 7.45
N ASP A 407 17.52 -6.24 7.89
CA ASP A 407 17.73 -6.51 9.32
C ASP A 407 18.43 -5.34 10.04
N ASN A 408 19.32 -4.61 9.35
CA ASN A 408 19.91 -3.38 9.87
C ASN A 408 18.86 -2.26 10.04
N SER A 409 17.84 -2.19 9.17
CA SER A 409 16.73 -1.23 9.35
C SER A 409 15.85 -1.59 10.54
N ILE A 410 15.64 -2.89 10.82
CA ILE A 410 14.95 -3.35 12.03
C ILE A 410 15.79 -3.02 13.29
N LEU A 411 17.10 -3.22 13.25
CA LEU A 411 18.00 -2.85 14.34
C LEU A 411 17.93 -1.35 14.66
N TYR A 412 17.76 -0.51 13.63
CA TYR A 412 17.56 0.92 13.85
C TYR A 412 16.17 1.26 14.40
N THR A 413 15.15 0.53 14.02
CA THR A 413 13.81 0.61 14.61
C THR A 413 13.83 0.23 16.11
N ASP A 414 14.60 -0.80 16.51
CA ASP A 414 14.84 -1.18 17.89
C ASP A 414 15.46 -0.03 18.70
N PHE A 415 16.51 0.60 18.16
CA PHE A 415 17.12 1.80 18.77
C PHE A 415 16.10 2.93 18.92
N PHE A 416 15.31 3.22 17.89
CA PHE A 416 14.31 4.29 17.94
C PHE A 416 13.26 4.04 19.02
N LEU A 417 12.67 2.85 19.05
CA LEU A 417 11.62 2.49 20.02
C LEU A 417 12.15 2.48 21.45
N SER A 418 13.33 1.93 21.68
CA SER A 418 13.95 1.90 23.01
C SER A 418 14.30 3.31 23.50
N SER A 419 14.76 4.20 22.62
CA SER A 419 15.02 5.60 22.93
C SER A 419 13.73 6.34 23.28
N LEU A 420 12.66 6.11 22.51
CA LEU A 420 11.35 6.73 22.76
C LEU A 420 10.75 6.25 24.09
N ILE A 421 10.82 4.96 24.39
CA ILE A 421 10.40 4.37 25.67
C ILE A 421 11.18 5.02 26.83
N SER A 422 12.48 5.26 26.65
CA SER A 422 13.30 5.92 27.67
C SER A 422 12.83 7.33 28.02
N LEU A 423 12.32 8.09 27.03
CA LEU A 423 11.72 9.42 27.26
C LEU A 423 10.41 9.35 28.09
N LEU A 424 9.75 8.19 28.12
CA LEU A 424 8.46 7.97 28.76
C LEU A 424 8.53 7.34 30.15
N LYS A 425 9.68 6.77 30.57
CA LYS A 425 9.83 5.98 31.79
C LYS A 425 9.29 6.66 33.06
N ASN A 426 9.46 7.99 33.17
CA ASN A 426 9.06 8.77 34.34
C ASN A 426 7.67 9.45 34.18
N LYS A 427 6.88 9.03 33.21
CA LYS A 427 5.54 9.56 32.95
C LYS A 427 4.50 8.48 33.16
N ASN A 428 3.26 8.88 33.43
CA ASN A 428 2.12 7.95 33.38
C ASN A 428 1.77 7.73 31.91
N ALA A 429 2.36 6.69 31.28
CA ALA A 429 2.35 6.56 29.82
C ALA A 429 2.22 5.12 29.35
N PHE A 430 1.64 4.98 28.14
CA PHE A 430 1.75 3.78 27.33
C PHE A 430 2.20 4.09 25.90
N LEU A 431 2.79 3.10 25.23
CA LEU A 431 3.20 3.17 23.84
C LEU A 431 2.70 1.93 23.11
N ILE A 432 2.07 2.14 21.95
CA ILE A 432 1.75 1.08 21.00
C ILE A 432 2.66 1.25 19.78
N PHE A 433 3.34 0.17 19.38
CA PHE A 433 4.04 0.07 18.09
C PHE A 433 3.36 -0.98 17.23
N VAL A 434 3.08 -0.62 16.00
CA VAL A 434 2.51 -1.50 14.99
C VAL A 434 3.02 -1.10 13.61
N SER A 435 3.44 -2.06 12.78
CA SER A 435 3.75 -1.74 11.39
C SER A 435 2.46 -1.57 10.60
N ASP A 436 2.48 -0.67 9.63
CA ASP A 436 1.36 -0.50 8.69
C ASP A 436 1.16 -1.72 7.80
N HIS A 437 2.23 -2.30 7.27
CA HIS A 437 2.29 -3.59 6.58
C HIS A 437 3.70 -4.19 6.71
N ALA A 438 3.89 -5.35 6.13
CA ALA A 438 5.19 -5.99 5.98
C ALA A 438 5.60 -6.05 4.50
N GLU A 439 6.72 -6.72 4.21
CA GLU A 439 7.27 -6.84 2.86
C GLU A 439 7.60 -8.27 2.48
N SER A 440 7.65 -8.54 1.17
CA SER A 440 8.26 -9.75 0.62
C SER A 440 9.76 -9.50 0.41
N LEU A 441 10.61 -10.39 0.92
CA LEU A 441 12.08 -10.37 0.78
C LEU A 441 12.59 -11.48 -0.16
N GLY A 442 11.83 -11.80 -1.20
CA GLY A 442 12.14 -12.82 -2.19
C GLY A 442 11.25 -14.06 -2.10
N GLU A 443 10.24 -14.09 -1.23
CA GLU A 443 9.25 -15.16 -1.17
C GLU A 443 8.51 -15.26 -2.51
N ASN A 444 8.48 -16.46 -3.09
CA ASN A 444 7.90 -16.71 -4.41
C ASN A 444 8.44 -15.76 -5.50
N GLY A 445 9.68 -15.28 -5.35
CA GLY A 445 10.31 -14.35 -6.28
C GLY A 445 9.82 -12.90 -6.17
N ARG A 446 9.01 -12.55 -5.15
CA ARG A 446 8.46 -11.21 -4.93
C ARG A 446 9.36 -10.36 -4.06
N LEU A 447 9.32 -9.06 -4.29
CA LEU A 447 10.01 -8.04 -3.49
C LEU A 447 9.06 -6.88 -3.22
N GLY A 448 9.22 -6.22 -2.05
CA GLY A 448 8.41 -5.07 -1.68
C GLY A 448 7.00 -5.47 -1.22
N HIS A 449 6.05 -4.58 -1.39
CA HIS A 449 4.66 -4.72 -0.92
C HIS A 449 3.63 -4.41 -2.02
N GLY A 450 2.33 -4.53 -1.69
CA GLY A 450 1.22 -4.24 -2.61
C GLY A 450 0.88 -5.40 -3.56
N ALA A 451 1.53 -6.56 -3.42
CA ALA A 451 1.21 -7.75 -4.21
C ALA A 451 -0.14 -8.35 -3.80
N GLU A 452 -0.91 -8.82 -4.79
CA GLU A 452 -2.08 -9.63 -4.50
C GLU A 452 -1.65 -11.00 -3.94
N PHE A 453 -2.38 -11.51 -2.95
CA PHE A 453 -2.15 -12.84 -2.35
C PHE A 453 -0.73 -13.04 -1.77
N ALA A 454 -0.18 -12.04 -1.11
CA ALA A 454 1.10 -12.10 -0.41
C ALA A 454 0.88 -12.00 1.11
N PRO A 455 0.54 -13.11 1.80
CA PRO A 455 0.22 -13.09 3.23
C PRO A 455 1.40 -12.62 4.07
N GLU A 456 2.64 -12.86 3.63
CA GLU A 456 3.86 -12.38 4.28
C GLU A 456 3.94 -10.85 4.36
N GLN A 457 3.25 -10.13 3.45
CA GLN A 457 3.19 -8.66 3.45
C GLN A 457 2.20 -8.11 4.48
N ARG A 458 1.48 -8.98 5.20
CA ARG A 458 0.51 -8.62 6.23
C ARG A 458 0.87 -9.16 7.62
N ASP A 459 1.99 -9.89 7.73
CA ASP A 459 2.51 -10.45 8.98
C ASP A 459 3.45 -9.44 9.64
N ILE A 460 2.91 -8.66 10.58
CA ILE A 460 3.53 -7.48 11.16
C ILE A 460 3.85 -7.64 12.66
N PRO A 461 4.85 -6.94 13.20
CA PRO A 461 5.01 -6.80 14.66
C PRO A 461 3.94 -5.88 15.23
N PHE A 462 3.38 -6.28 16.37
CA PHE A 462 2.50 -5.47 17.18
C PHE A 462 3.01 -5.49 18.62
N MET A 463 3.29 -4.32 19.21
CA MET A 463 3.81 -4.23 20.57
C MET A 463 3.04 -3.19 21.37
N ILE A 464 2.90 -3.45 22.68
CA ILE A 464 2.41 -2.48 23.64
C ILE A 464 3.34 -2.42 24.84
N TRP A 465 3.69 -1.23 25.28
CA TRP A 465 4.51 -0.99 26.46
C TRP A 465 3.80 -0.04 27.43
N PHE A 466 4.05 -0.26 28.73
CA PHE A 466 3.55 0.56 29.81
C PHE A 466 4.66 1.02 30.74
N SER A 467 4.61 2.29 31.18
CA SER A 467 5.50 2.79 32.22
C SER A 467 5.16 2.17 33.58
N ASP A 468 6.11 2.20 34.52
CA ASP A 468 5.87 1.73 35.89
C ASP A 468 4.77 2.53 36.58
N ALA A 469 4.68 3.83 36.34
CA ALA A 469 3.61 4.67 36.87
C ALA A 469 2.23 4.27 36.32
N PHE A 470 2.13 3.98 35.01
CA PHE A 470 0.89 3.48 34.41
C PHE A 470 0.49 2.14 35.02
N LYS A 471 1.43 1.20 35.17
CA LYS A 471 1.20 -0.10 35.76
C LYS A 471 0.75 -0.02 37.22
N GLN A 472 1.30 0.92 37.99
CA GLN A 472 0.88 1.16 39.36
C GLN A 472 -0.53 1.74 39.46
N ASN A 473 -0.88 2.66 38.55
CA ASN A 473 -2.18 3.33 38.55
C ASN A 473 -3.30 2.46 37.97
N TYR A 474 -2.96 1.57 36.99
CA TYR A 474 -3.93 0.75 36.22
C TYR A 474 -3.45 -0.70 36.04
N PRO A 475 -3.18 -1.43 37.13
CA PRO A 475 -2.64 -2.79 37.06
C PRO A 475 -3.55 -3.76 36.27
N GLU A 476 -4.87 -3.60 36.39
CA GLU A 476 -5.85 -4.43 35.71
C GLU A 476 -5.80 -4.26 34.18
N LEU A 477 -5.51 -3.06 33.66
CA LEU A 477 -5.36 -2.84 32.24
C LEU A 477 -4.10 -3.53 31.69
N VAL A 478 -2.99 -3.44 32.45
CA VAL A 478 -1.72 -4.06 32.06
C VAL A 478 -1.82 -5.59 32.14
N ASP A 479 -2.45 -6.12 33.20
CA ASP A 479 -2.64 -7.56 33.38
C ASP A 479 -3.55 -8.15 32.28
N SER A 480 -4.52 -7.36 31.78
CA SER A 480 -5.40 -7.77 30.69
C SER A 480 -4.64 -8.11 29.41
N VAL A 481 -3.51 -7.43 29.15
CA VAL A 481 -2.68 -7.67 27.94
C VAL A 481 -2.17 -9.12 27.91
N ASN A 482 -1.85 -9.71 29.07
CA ASN A 482 -1.42 -11.11 29.16
C ASN A 482 -2.48 -12.11 28.66
N SER A 483 -3.76 -11.77 28.75
CA SER A 483 -4.85 -12.63 28.26
C SER A 483 -4.87 -12.79 26.74
N HIS A 484 -4.14 -11.93 26.02
CA HIS A 484 -4.03 -11.96 24.56
C HIS A 484 -2.78 -12.70 24.06
N LYS A 485 -1.95 -13.22 24.97
CA LYS A 485 -0.71 -13.93 24.63
C LYS A 485 -1.00 -15.11 23.69
N GLY A 486 -0.25 -15.20 22.60
CA GLY A 486 -0.40 -16.24 21.57
C GLY A 486 -1.54 -15.99 20.57
N GLN A 487 -2.21 -14.84 20.64
CA GLN A 487 -3.20 -14.42 19.64
C GLN A 487 -2.54 -13.56 18.56
N ILE A 488 -3.10 -13.60 17.36
CA ILE A 488 -2.77 -12.66 16.28
C ILE A 488 -3.61 -11.40 16.51
N ILE A 489 -2.95 -10.26 16.58
CA ILE A 489 -3.56 -8.95 16.87
C ILE A 489 -3.64 -8.14 15.57
N SER A 490 -4.86 -7.88 15.07
CA SER A 490 -5.04 -7.08 13.86
C SER A 490 -5.01 -5.57 14.13
N HIS A 491 -4.94 -4.77 13.07
CA HIS A 491 -5.09 -3.32 13.14
C HIS A 491 -6.40 -2.88 13.82
N ASP A 492 -7.43 -3.73 13.79
CA ASP A 492 -8.74 -3.47 14.42
C ASP A 492 -8.64 -3.21 15.94
N TYR A 493 -7.56 -3.71 16.57
CA TYR A 493 -7.34 -3.49 17.99
C TYR A 493 -6.91 -2.07 18.35
N ILE A 494 -6.34 -1.29 17.41
CA ILE A 494 -5.73 0.02 17.73
C ILE A 494 -6.76 1.02 18.23
N PHE A 495 -7.85 1.24 17.48
CA PHE A 495 -8.90 2.19 17.85
C PHE A 495 -9.42 1.93 19.27
N HIS A 496 -9.79 0.68 19.53
CA HIS A 496 -10.39 0.27 20.78
C HIS A 496 -9.40 0.25 21.94
N SER A 497 -8.16 -0.19 21.70
CA SER A 497 -7.11 -0.20 22.73
C SER A 497 -6.70 1.21 23.13
N VAL A 498 -6.49 2.11 22.16
CA VAL A 498 -6.11 3.51 22.46
C VAL A 498 -7.16 4.17 23.34
N LEU A 499 -8.43 4.11 22.95
CA LEU A 499 -9.49 4.76 23.73
C LEU A 499 -9.65 4.12 25.11
N HIS A 500 -9.63 2.78 25.20
CA HIS A 500 -9.80 2.09 26.47
C HIS A 500 -8.61 2.30 27.42
N CYS A 501 -7.37 2.23 26.95
CA CYS A 501 -6.18 2.49 27.76
C CYS A 501 -6.13 3.95 28.27
N LEU A 502 -6.77 4.90 27.56
CA LEU A 502 -6.96 6.29 28.00
C LEU A 502 -8.18 6.47 28.94
N GLY A 503 -8.89 5.40 29.28
CA GLY A 503 -10.10 5.44 30.13
C GLY A 503 -11.28 6.13 29.45
N ILE A 504 -11.38 6.06 28.13
CA ILE A 504 -12.48 6.64 27.38
C ILE A 504 -13.53 5.55 27.12
N GLU A 505 -14.76 5.81 27.54
CA GLU A 505 -15.93 4.97 27.31
C GLU A 505 -16.82 5.54 26.21
N SER A 506 -17.43 4.65 25.42
CA SER A 506 -18.41 4.98 24.39
C SER A 506 -19.17 3.71 23.98
N GLU A 507 -20.41 3.87 23.48
CA GLU A 507 -21.20 2.78 22.92
C GLU A 507 -20.58 2.09 21.68
N ILE A 508 -19.68 2.80 20.99
CA ILE A 508 -18.99 2.26 19.79
C ILE A 508 -17.68 1.54 20.13
N LEU A 509 -17.31 1.49 21.41
CA LEU A 509 -16.09 0.81 21.86
C LEU A 509 -16.37 -0.69 22.01
N ASP A 510 -15.72 -1.51 21.17
CA ASP A 510 -15.78 -2.97 21.29
C ASP A 510 -14.60 -3.48 22.10
N LEU A 511 -14.85 -3.86 23.35
CA LEU A 511 -13.81 -4.34 24.26
C LEU A 511 -13.20 -5.69 23.85
N ASN A 512 -13.81 -6.45 22.95
CA ASN A 512 -13.21 -7.66 22.38
C ASN A 512 -11.99 -7.35 21.50
N TYR A 513 -11.91 -6.13 20.98
CA TYR A 513 -10.79 -5.60 20.21
C TYR A 513 -9.90 -4.65 21.02
N SER A 514 -9.94 -4.71 22.35
CA SER A 514 -9.06 -3.91 23.22
C SER A 514 -8.06 -4.77 23.95
N LEU A 515 -6.76 -4.48 23.81
CA LEU A 515 -5.69 -5.12 24.58
C LEU A 515 -5.77 -4.80 26.09
N CYS A 516 -6.31 -3.63 26.45
CA CYS A 516 -6.54 -3.23 27.83
C CYS A 516 -7.79 -3.88 28.46
N SER A 517 -8.49 -4.77 27.75
CA SER A 517 -9.64 -5.52 28.26
C SER A 517 -9.29 -7.00 28.38
N SER A 518 -9.59 -7.60 29.54
CA SER A 518 -9.50 -9.03 29.70
C SER A 518 -10.60 -9.71 28.87
N LYS A 519 -10.25 -10.65 27.99
CA LYS A 519 -11.27 -11.48 27.34
C LYS A 519 -12.04 -12.24 28.41
N LYS A 520 -13.35 -12.11 28.44
CA LYS A 520 -14.20 -13.05 29.14
C LYS A 520 -14.03 -14.40 28.43
N GLN A 521 -13.47 -15.39 29.19
CA GLN A 521 -13.37 -16.76 28.75
C GLN A 521 -14.75 -17.36 28.44
#